data_69b136d782927e53207e099773f0bdea
#
_entry.id   69b136d782927e53207e099773f0bdea
#
_cell.length_a   1.000
_cell.length_b   1.000
_cell.length_c   1.000
_cell.angle_alpha   90.00
_cell.angle_beta   90.00
_cell.angle_gamma   90.00
#
_symmetry.space_group_name_H-M   'P 1'
#
loop_
_entity.id
_entity.type
_entity.pdbx_description
1 polymer ?
#
loop_
_entity_poly.entity_id
_entity_poly.type
_entity_poly.pdbx_seq_one_letter_code
_entity_poly.pdbx_strand_id
1 'polypeptide(L)'
;RILSSAASDVYKRQLYACPLCILTRYVFGAFAFFSLMAALNTRFKLLKNLLVFASLVFGVGVTSRQIYIQNLSSEGLTNLSGCGMPFETTIAFYGFFEGLYKTLQGGPSCAEDGWRFIFNFAEWGLVFFLLFIFLNLLNVFKVLKKV
;
A
#
# COMPACT_ATOMS: atom_id res chain seq x y z
N ARG A 1 14.97 -10.32 33.36
CA ARG A 1 15.75 -9.45 32.48
C ARG A 1 15.76 -9.94 31.00
N ILE A 2 15.88 -11.25 30.78
CA ILE A 2 15.91 -11.85 29.44
C ILE A 2 14.54 -11.70 28.72
N LEU A 3 13.44 -11.92 29.48
CA LEU A 3 12.08 -11.74 28.96
C LEU A 3 11.76 -10.27 28.59
N SER A 4 12.28 -9.33 29.40
CA SER A 4 12.13 -7.90 29.13
C SER A 4 12.90 -7.45 27.88
N SER A 5 14.09 -8.02 27.65
CA SER A 5 14.89 -7.76 26.45
C SER A 5 14.23 -8.32 25.18
N ALA A 6 13.71 -9.55 25.24
CA ALA A 6 13.00 -10.19 24.14
C ALA A 6 11.70 -9.43 23.80
N ALA A 7 10.93 -8.99 24.79
CA ALA A 7 9.74 -8.18 24.58
C ALA A 7 10.08 -6.80 23.99
N SER A 8 11.18 -6.18 24.40
CA SER A 8 11.67 -4.93 23.84
C SER A 8 12.13 -5.09 22.38
N ASP A 9 12.76 -6.20 22.03
CA ASP A 9 13.18 -6.49 20.66
C ASP A 9 11.99 -6.77 19.72
N VAL A 10 10.99 -7.50 20.20
CA VAL A 10 9.74 -7.73 19.48
C VAL A 10 9.00 -6.41 19.28
N TYR A 11 8.93 -5.56 20.30
CA TYR A 11 8.33 -4.24 20.21
C TYR A 11 9.09 -3.31 19.26
N LYS A 12 10.42 -3.31 19.29
CA LYS A 12 11.26 -2.57 18.36
C LYS A 12 11.06 -3.05 16.90
N ARG A 13 10.97 -4.35 16.67
CA ARG A 13 10.71 -4.89 15.32
C ARG A 13 9.32 -4.52 14.80
N GLN A 14 8.31 -4.43 15.66
CA GLN A 14 6.98 -3.95 15.29
C GLN A 14 6.94 -2.45 14.96
N LEU A 15 7.79 -1.65 15.60
CA LEU A 15 7.93 -0.21 15.30
C LEU A 15 8.59 0.08 13.94
N TYR A 16 9.33 -0.88 13.40
CA TYR A 16 9.98 -0.75 12.08
C TYR A 16 9.15 -1.34 10.92
N ALA A 17 7.86 -1.55 11.12
CA ALA A 17 6.97 -1.95 10.03
C ALA A 17 7.03 -0.91 8.91
N CYS A 18 7.39 -1.35 7.71
CA CYS A 18 7.50 -0.49 6.54
C CYS A 18 6.21 0.35 6.35
N PRO A 19 6.27 1.68 6.34
CA PRO A 19 5.09 2.53 6.21
C PRO A 19 4.34 2.29 4.90
N LEU A 20 5.03 1.92 3.82
CA LEU A 20 4.41 1.55 2.55
C LEU A 20 3.59 0.26 2.64
N CYS A 21 4.04 -0.73 3.44
CA CYS A 21 3.25 -1.95 3.69
C CYS A 21 1.94 -1.64 4.43
N ILE A 22 1.98 -0.72 5.38
CA ILE A 22 0.78 -0.26 6.11
C ILE A 22 -0.14 0.49 5.14
N LEU A 23 0.40 1.39 4.34
CA LEU A 23 -0.35 2.13 3.33
C LEU A 23 -1.03 1.19 2.33
N THR A 24 -0.34 0.15 1.86
CA THR A 24 -0.90 -0.87 0.97
C THR A 24 -2.11 -1.58 1.60
N ARG A 25 -2.05 -1.89 2.90
CA ARG A 25 -3.20 -2.48 3.64
C ARG A 25 -4.39 -1.54 3.69
N TYR A 26 -4.17 -0.24 3.92
CA TYR A 26 -5.23 0.76 3.88
C TYR A 26 -5.85 0.90 2.50
N VAL A 27 -5.06 0.82 1.44
CA VAL A 27 -5.55 0.86 0.05
C VAL A 27 -6.41 -0.37 -0.25
N PHE A 28 -6.00 -1.57 0.18
CA PHE A 28 -6.85 -2.77 0.06
C PHE A 28 -8.16 -2.64 0.85
N GLY A 29 -8.10 -2.08 2.06
CA GLY A 29 -9.30 -1.79 2.85
C GLY A 29 -10.25 -0.81 2.16
N ALA A 30 -9.72 0.27 1.61
CA ALA A 30 -10.50 1.24 0.84
C ALA A 30 -11.11 0.62 -0.42
N PHE A 31 -10.33 -0.18 -1.16
CA PHE A 31 -10.82 -0.92 -2.32
C PHE A 31 -11.98 -1.86 -1.95
N ALA A 32 -11.84 -2.64 -0.88
CA ALA A 32 -12.88 -3.54 -0.39
C ALA A 32 -14.15 -2.77 0.02
N PHE A 33 -13.99 -1.65 0.71
CA PHE A 33 -15.09 -0.77 1.12
C PHE A 33 -15.84 -0.19 -0.07
N PHE A 34 -15.14 0.40 -1.04
CA PHE A 34 -15.75 0.97 -2.24
C PHE A 34 -16.41 -0.10 -3.11
N SER A 35 -15.81 -1.29 -3.20
CA SER A 35 -16.38 -2.42 -3.92
C SER A 35 -17.68 -2.90 -3.28
N LEU A 36 -17.72 -2.99 -1.94
CA LEU A 36 -18.92 -3.34 -1.19
C LEU A 36 -20.02 -2.29 -1.38
N MET A 37 -19.68 -1.00 -1.26
CA MET A 37 -20.60 0.10 -1.50
C MET A 37 -21.14 0.09 -2.94
N ALA A 38 -20.32 -0.29 -3.91
CA ALA A 38 -20.74 -0.43 -5.29
C ALA A 38 -21.72 -1.61 -5.50
N ALA A 39 -21.54 -2.69 -4.75
CA ALA A 39 -22.43 -3.86 -4.81
C ALA A 39 -23.79 -3.59 -4.16
N LEU A 40 -23.82 -2.92 -3.01
CA LEU A 40 -25.02 -2.70 -2.23
C LEU A 40 -25.96 -1.63 -2.82
N ASN A 41 -25.45 -0.65 -3.54
CA ASN A 41 -26.24 0.48 -4.02
C ASN A 41 -26.05 0.69 -5.52
N THR A 42 -27.13 0.61 -6.28
CA THR A 42 -27.11 0.73 -7.75
C THR A 42 -27.14 2.17 -8.25
N ARG A 43 -27.43 3.16 -7.39
CA ARG A 43 -27.32 4.58 -7.76
C ARG A 43 -25.86 4.97 -7.95
N PHE A 44 -25.57 5.80 -8.91
CA PHE A 44 -24.23 6.32 -9.19
C PHE A 44 -23.16 5.25 -9.52
N LYS A 45 -23.52 4.25 -10.32
CA LYS A 45 -22.60 3.19 -10.75
C LYS A 45 -21.28 3.72 -11.32
N LEU A 46 -21.34 4.79 -12.13
CA LEU A 46 -20.16 5.37 -12.77
C LEU A 46 -19.19 5.95 -11.74
N LEU A 47 -19.69 6.76 -10.79
CA LEU A 47 -18.85 7.37 -9.75
C LEU A 47 -18.17 6.33 -8.87
N LYS A 48 -18.89 5.28 -8.48
CA LYS A 48 -18.35 4.19 -7.66
C LYS A 48 -17.29 3.39 -8.40
N ASN A 49 -17.54 3.08 -9.67
CA ASN A 49 -16.57 2.38 -10.51
C ASN A 49 -15.30 3.23 -10.69
N LEU A 50 -15.44 4.55 -10.82
CA LEU A 50 -14.32 5.47 -10.88
C LEU A 50 -13.51 5.48 -9.56
N LEU A 51 -14.18 5.48 -8.40
CA LEU A 51 -13.52 5.41 -7.09
C LEU A 51 -12.78 4.07 -6.89
N VAL A 52 -13.39 2.96 -7.29
CA VAL A 52 -12.74 1.64 -7.28
C VAL A 52 -11.51 1.65 -8.17
N PHE A 53 -11.63 2.16 -9.39
CA PHE A 53 -10.52 2.24 -10.32
C PHE A 53 -9.39 3.15 -9.80
N ALA A 54 -9.71 4.31 -9.25
CA ALA A 54 -8.74 5.22 -8.66
C ALA A 54 -7.98 4.58 -7.49
N SER A 55 -8.66 3.84 -6.62
CA SER A 55 -8.01 3.12 -5.51
C SER A 55 -7.07 2.02 -6.00
N LEU A 56 -7.43 1.32 -7.07
CA LEU A 56 -6.57 0.29 -7.69
C LEU A 56 -5.33 0.90 -8.34
N VAL A 57 -5.47 1.99 -9.08
CA VAL A 57 -4.33 2.70 -9.70
C VAL A 57 -3.38 3.24 -8.62
N PHE A 58 -3.92 3.81 -7.55
CA PHE A 58 -3.12 4.26 -6.42
C PHE A 58 -2.37 3.08 -5.76
N GLY A 59 -3.04 1.94 -5.59
CA GLY A 59 -2.43 0.71 -5.06
C GLY A 59 -1.26 0.22 -5.92
N VAL A 60 -1.40 0.22 -7.25
CA VAL A 60 -0.30 -0.11 -8.18
C VAL A 60 0.87 0.86 -8.00
N GLY A 61 0.61 2.16 -7.87
CA GLY A 61 1.64 3.16 -7.64
C GLY A 61 2.44 2.91 -6.35
N VAL A 62 1.75 2.65 -5.26
CA VAL A 62 2.36 2.37 -3.95
C VAL A 62 3.20 1.08 -3.99
N THR A 63 2.65 0.00 -4.52
CA THR A 63 3.36 -1.30 -4.59
C THR A 63 4.54 -1.26 -5.56
N SER A 64 4.42 -0.58 -6.70
CA SER A 64 5.54 -0.36 -7.63
C SER A 64 6.66 0.44 -6.99
N ARG A 65 6.33 1.49 -6.25
CA ARG A 65 7.32 2.28 -5.51
C ARG A 65 8.03 1.44 -4.45
N GLN A 66 7.31 0.59 -3.74
CA GLN A 66 7.87 -0.32 -2.75
C GLN A 66 8.86 -1.31 -3.38
N ILE A 67 8.51 -1.94 -4.50
CA ILE A 67 9.39 -2.84 -5.24
C ILE A 67 10.64 -2.10 -5.72
N TYR A 68 10.49 -0.87 -6.21
CA TYR A 68 11.62 -0.04 -6.61
C TYR A 68 12.61 0.18 -5.46
N ILE A 69 12.11 0.53 -4.27
CA ILE A 69 12.94 0.76 -3.07
C ILE A 69 13.65 -0.53 -2.64
N GLN A 70 12.97 -1.67 -2.71
CA GLN A 70 13.56 -2.98 -2.36
C GLN A 70 14.69 -3.41 -3.30
N ASN A 71 14.69 -2.95 -4.54
CA ASN A 71 15.74 -3.20 -5.52
C ASN A 71 16.83 -2.11 -5.56
N LEU A 72 16.72 -1.10 -4.70
CA LEU A 72 17.70 -0.01 -4.66
C LEU A 72 18.98 -0.47 -3.96
N SER A 73 20.14 -0.01 -4.46
CA SER A 73 21.44 -0.27 -3.83
C SER A 73 21.55 0.41 -2.47
N SER A 74 22.46 -0.07 -1.60
CA SER A 74 22.70 0.50 -0.28
C SER A 74 23.03 2.00 -0.31
N GLU A 75 23.71 2.48 -1.34
CA GLU A 75 24.01 3.91 -1.54
C GLU A 75 22.73 4.72 -1.86
N GLY A 76 21.82 4.15 -2.64
CA GLY A 76 20.52 4.76 -2.93
C GLY A 76 19.61 4.83 -1.71
N LEU A 77 19.69 3.87 -0.81
CA LEU A 77 18.92 3.84 0.44
C LEU A 77 19.32 4.95 1.43
N THR A 78 20.59 5.33 1.47
CA THR A 78 21.07 6.43 2.34
C THR A 78 20.55 7.79 1.89
N ASN A 79 20.25 7.96 0.61
CA ASN A 79 19.68 9.19 0.04
C ASN A 79 18.14 9.29 0.20
N LEU A 80 17.48 8.24 0.66
CA LEU A 80 16.05 8.29 0.97
C LEU A 80 15.83 9.10 2.24
N SER A 81 15.23 10.26 2.11
CA SER A 81 14.93 11.18 3.21
C SER A 81 13.75 10.74 4.07
N GLY A 82 13.16 9.58 3.80
CA GLY A 82 12.10 8.99 4.60
C GLY A 82 12.65 8.53 5.94
N CYS A 83 12.25 9.20 7.03
CA CYS A 83 12.50 8.72 8.38
C CYS A 83 11.87 7.33 8.53
N GLY A 84 12.57 6.38 9.16
CA GLY A 84 12.03 5.07 9.53
C GLY A 84 10.93 5.15 10.62
N MET A 85 10.16 6.23 10.63
CA MET A 85 9.05 6.44 11.56
C MET A 85 7.80 5.66 11.12
N PRO A 86 7.01 5.15 12.08
CA PRO A 86 5.71 4.57 11.79
C PRO A 86 4.80 5.54 11.05
N PHE A 87 3.94 5.01 10.18
CA PHE A 87 3.00 5.80 9.38
C PHE A 87 2.15 6.77 10.21
N GLU A 88 1.61 6.29 11.33
CA GLU A 88 0.79 7.11 12.25
C GLU A 88 1.57 8.28 12.83
N THR A 89 2.82 8.07 13.22
CA THR A 89 3.70 9.10 13.77
C THR A 89 4.04 10.15 12.71
N THR A 90 4.30 9.70 11.48
CA THR A 90 4.60 10.58 10.35
C THR A 90 3.42 11.50 10.04
N ILE A 91 2.21 10.99 10.04
CA ILE A 91 0.99 11.80 9.83
C ILE A 91 0.76 12.76 11.00
N ALA A 92 1.00 12.34 12.23
CA ALA A 92 0.82 13.16 13.41
C ALA A 92 1.80 14.37 13.44
N PHE A 93 3.04 14.17 12.97
CA PHE A 93 4.05 15.23 12.95
C PHE A 93 3.94 16.19 11.76
N TYR A 94 3.67 15.68 10.57
CA TYR A 94 3.72 16.47 9.32
C TYR A 94 2.34 16.82 8.75
N GLY A 95 1.26 16.29 9.33
CA GLY A 95 -0.08 16.41 8.77
C GLY A 95 -0.37 15.33 7.71
N PHE A 96 -1.63 15.25 7.28
CA PHE A 96 -2.08 14.16 6.42
C PHE A 96 -1.38 14.17 5.04
N PHE A 97 -1.38 15.30 4.35
CA PHE A 97 -0.82 15.39 2.98
C PHE A 97 0.70 15.26 2.95
N GLU A 98 1.39 15.97 3.82
CA GLU A 98 2.85 15.94 3.87
C GLU A 98 3.36 14.61 4.45
N GLY A 99 2.67 14.05 5.43
CA GLY A 99 2.94 12.73 5.97
C GLY A 99 2.76 11.63 4.92
N LEU A 100 1.69 11.70 4.11
CA LEU A 100 1.47 10.80 2.99
C LEU A 100 2.56 10.91 1.93
N TYR A 101 2.95 12.13 1.57
CA TYR A 101 4.04 12.37 0.61
C TYR A 101 5.38 11.78 1.10
N LYS A 102 5.73 12.00 2.36
CA LYS A 102 6.94 11.43 2.97
C LYS A 102 6.88 9.90 3.05
N THR A 103 5.71 9.35 3.34
CA THR A 103 5.49 7.89 3.31
C THR A 103 5.72 7.32 1.91
N LEU A 104 5.26 8.01 0.86
CA LEU A 104 5.46 7.59 -0.53
C LEU A 104 6.94 7.69 -0.96
N GLN A 105 7.72 8.60 -0.37
CA GLN A 105 9.16 8.64 -0.61
C GLN A 105 9.85 7.36 -0.11
N GLY A 106 9.30 6.72 0.91
CA GLY A 106 9.82 5.50 1.52
C GLY A 106 11.07 5.76 2.37
N GLY A 107 11.41 4.78 3.17
CA GLY A 107 12.59 4.80 4.02
C GLY A 107 13.40 3.50 3.91
N PRO A 108 14.58 3.43 4.53
CA PRO A 108 15.42 2.23 4.50
C PRO A 108 14.73 1.00 5.09
N SER A 109 13.76 1.16 6.00
CA SER A 109 12.93 0.07 6.53
C SER A 109 12.03 -0.60 5.49
N CYS A 110 11.75 0.06 4.36
CA CYS A 110 10.96 -0.51 3.27
C CYS A 110 11.78 -1.44 2.36
N ALA A 111 13.10 -1.42 2.47
CA ALA A 111 13.99 -2.29 1.72
C ALA A 111 14.14 -3.68 2.34
N GLU A 112 13.79 -3.84 3.62
CA GLU A 112 13.85 -5.14 4.29
C GLU A 112 12.71 -6.06 3.84
N ASP A 113 13.07 -7.25 3.38
CA ASP A 113 12.14 -8.31 3.02
C ASP A 113 11.62 -9.00 4.28
N GLY A 114 10.51 -8.52 4.85
CA GLY A 114 9.94 -9.08 6.07
C GLY A 114 9.40 -10.50 5.92
N TRP A 115 8.92 -10.87 4.75
CA TRP A 115 8.37 -12.19 4.46
C TRP A 115 8.43 -12.47 2.95
N ARG A 116 8.99 -13.61 2.59
CA ARG A 116 9.14 -14.04 1.20
C ARG A 116 8.64 -15.47 1.04
N PHE A 117 7.55 -15.61 0.30
CA PHE A 117 7.03 -16.90 -0.15
C PHE A 117 6.85 -16.82 -1.67
N ILE A 118 7.80 -17.32 -2.45
CA ILE A 118 7.89 -17.21 -3.92
C ILE A 118 8.09 -15.74 -4.35
N PHE A 119 7.14 -14.86 -4.01
CA PHE A 119 7.18 -13.41 -4.21
C PHE A 119 7.16 -12.66 -2.88
N ASN A 120 7.68 -11.47 -2.89
CA ASN A 120 7.61 -10.54 -1.79
C ASN A 120 6.17 -10.01 -1.59
N PHE A 121 5.85 -9.52 -0.40
CA PHE A 121 4.52 -8.96 -0.10
C PHE A 121 4.11 -7.85 -1.08
N ALA A 122 5.06 -6.99 -1.49
CA ALA A 122 4.82 -5.95 -2.47
C ALA A 122 4.52 -6.49 -3.87
N GLU A 123 5.24 -7.53 -4.29
CA GLU A 123 5.03 -8.19 -5.58
C GLU A 123 3.66 -8.89 -5.64
N TRP A 124 3.26 -9.58 -4.59
CA TRP A 124 1.92 -10.15 -4.47
C TRP A 124 0.84 -9.07 -4.52
N GLY A 125 1.05 -7.96 -3.80
CA GLY A 125 0.15 -6.82 -3.83
C GLY A 125 -0.03 -6.26 -5.24
N LEU A 126 1.08 -6.11 -5.99
CA LEU A 126 1.05 -5.64 -7.37
C LEU A 126 0.26 -6.59 -8.29
N VAL A 127 0.50 -7.90 -8.18
CA VAL A 127 -0.23 -8.92 -8.97
C VAL A 127 -1.73 -8.85 -8.70
N PHE A 128 -2.15 -8.74 -7.44
CA PHE A 128 -3.56 -8.63 -7.10
C PHE A 128 -4.18 -7.33 -7.62
N PHE A 129 -3.51 -6.19 -7.50
CA PHE A 129 -4.03 -4.93 -8.03
C PHE A 129 -4.18 -4.98 -9.56
N LEU A 130 -3.22 -5.54 -10.28
CA LEU A 130 -3.32 -5.71 -11.74
C LEU A 130 -4.46 -6.66 -12.12
N LEU A 131 -4.64 -7.75 -11.41
CA LEU A 131 -5.75 -8.68 -11.62
C LEU A 131 -7.11 -7.98 -11.40
N PHE A 132 -7.26 -7.20 -10.34
CA PHE A 132 -8.49 -6.47 -10.06
C PHE A 132 -8.76 -5.36 -11.07
N ILE A 133 -7.73 -4.66 -11.57
CA ILE A 133 -7.87 -3.70 -12.68
C ILE A 133 -8.41 -4.41 -13.91
N PHE A 134 -7.84 -5.54 -14.26
CA PHE A 134 -8.29 -6.32 -15.42
C PHE A 134 -9.76 -6.75 -15.29
N LEU A 135 -10.14 -7.29 -14.14
CA LEU A 135 -11.53 -7.69 -13.86
C LEU A 135 -12.49 -6.48 -13.89
N ASN A 136 -12.06 -5.34 -13.36
CA ASN A 136 -12.85 -4.12 -13.40
C ASN A 136 -13.06 -3.62 -14.83
N LEU A 137 -12.03 -3.62 -15.66
CA LEU A 137 -12.12 -3.26 -17.08
C LEU A 137 -13.08 -4.20 -17.84
N LEU A 138 -13.01 -5.51 -17.60
CA LEU A 138 -13.94 -6.45 -18.20
C LEU A 138 -15.40 -6.17 -17.83
N ASN A 139 -15.65 -5.78 -16.57
CA ASN A 139 -16.99 -5.38 -16.13
C ASN A 139 -17.47 -4.11 -16.83
N VAL A 140 -16.60 -3.10 -16.95
CA VAL A 140 -16.91 -1.85 -17.66
C VAL A 140 -17.25 -2.13 -19.11
N PHE A 141 -16.44 -2.94 -19.81
CA PHE A 141 -16.71 -3.31 -21.20
C PHE A 141 -18.03 -4.07 -21.36
N LYS A 142 -18.38 -4.97 -20.43
CA LYS A 142 -19.66 -5.68 -20.45
C LYS A 142 -20.84 -4.72 -20.27
N VAL A 143 -20.71 -3.74 -19.41
CA VAL A 143 -21.75 -2.72 -19.18
C VAL A 143 -21.91 -1.83 -20.39
N LEU A 144 -20.81 -1.36 -20.99
CA LEU A 144 -20.85 -0.52 -22.20
C LEU A 144 -21.44 -1.26 -23.42
N LYS A 145 -21.18 -2.56 -23.55
CA LYS A 145 -21.74 -3.39 -24.63
C LYS A 145 -23.25 -3.66 -24.49
N LYS A 146 -23.81 -3.45 -23.27
CA LYS A 146 -25.23 -3.65 -22.99
C LYS A 146 -26.07 -2.37 -23.17
N VAL A 147 -25.42 -1.22 -23.32
CA VAL A 147 -26.03 0.07 -23.62
C VAL A 147 -26.02 0.30 -25.14
#